data_ef258271dc4ca75730547b9052d35bbc
#
_entry.id   ef258271dc4ca75730547b9052d35bbc
#
_cell.length_a   1.000
_cell.length_b   1.000
_cell.length_c   1.000
_cell.angle_alpha   90.00
_cell.angle_beta   90.00
_cell.angle_gamma   90.00
#
_symmetry.space_group_name_H-M   'P 1'
#
loop_
_entity.id
_entity.type
_entity.pdbx_description
1 polymer ?
#
loop_
_entity_poly.entity_id
_entity_poly.type
_entity_poly.pdbx_seq_one_letter_code
_entity_poly.pdbx_strand_id
1 'polypeptide(L)' 'MFNGEVNAEKLDNWIRQLEVYLRIQNMHDDATKIQLASLRMDGAALVWWEAKTKEEIKKFGKVTLTWPEFLLAIKK' A
#
# COMPACT_ATOMS: atom_id res chain seq x y z
N MET A 1 2.22 -13.17 1.98
CA MET A 1 1.50 -11.91 1.76
C MET A 1 1.23 -11.19 3.07
N PHE A 2 1.15 -9.88 3.02
CA PHE A 2 0.82 -9.08 4.19
C PHE A 2 -0.69 -9.18 4.45
N ASN A 3 -1.05 -9.61 5.64
CA ASN A 3 -2.44 -9.88 6.02
C ASN A 3 -2.95 -9.05 7.19
N GLY A 4 -2.26 -7.96 7.52
CA GLY A 4 -2.67 -7.08 8.60
C GLY A 4 -2.11 -7.45 9.97
N GLU A 5 -1.20 -8.41 10.06
CA GLU A 5 -0.54 -8.73 11.32
C GLU A 5 0.28 -7.53 11.80
N VAL A 6 0.16 -7.22 13.09
CA VAL A 6 0.89 -6.12 13.71
C VAL A 6 2.28 -6.63 14.13
N ASN A 7 3.18 -6.71 13.17
CA ASN A 7 4.56 -7.09 13.39
C ASN A 7 5.46 -6.20 12.53
N ALA A 8 6.18 -5.29 13.17
CA ALA A 8 7.01 -4.31 12.46
C ALA A 8 8.05 -4.95 11.56
N GLU A 9 8.65 -6.05 12.02
CA GLU A 9 9.68 -6.74 11.24
C GLU A 9 9.10 -7.35 9.97
N LYS A 10 7.95 -8.03 10.08
CA LYS A 10 7.27 -8.60 8.93
C LYS A 10 6.82 -7.52 7.96
N LEU A 11 6.32 -6.42 8.48
CA LEU A 11 5.87 -5.30 7.67
C LEU A 11 7.04 -4.68 6.91
N ASP A 12 8.18 -4.45 7.59
CA ASP A 12 9.36 -3.90 6.96
C ASP A 12 9.89 -4.82 5.86
N ASN A 13 9.91 -6.12 6.10
CA ASN A 13 10.31 -7.10 5.10
C ASN A 13 9.38 -7.09 3.89
N TRP A 14 8.09 -7.03 4.14
CA TRP A 14 7.09 -6.96 3.07
C TRP A 14 7.28 -5.72 2.20
N ILE A 15 7.48 -4.57 2.86
CA ILE A 15 7.71 -3.31 2.14
C ILE A 15 8.98 -3.37 1.31
N ARG A 16 10.05 -3.92 1.88
CA ARG A 16 11.33 -4.06 1.18
C ARG A 16 11.20 -4.93 -0.06
N GLN A 17 10.54 -6.08 0.07
CA GLN A 17 10.30 -6.97 -1.06
C GLN A 17 9.46 -6.28 -2.13
N LEU A 18 8.46 -5.54 -1.71
CA LEU A 18 7.60 -4.81 -2.61
C LEU A 18 8.36 -3.72 -3.37
N GLU A 19 9.22 -2.98 -2.67
CA GLU A 19 10.05 -1.95 -3.31
C GLU A 19 11.00 -2.54 -4.34
N VAL A 20 11.61 -3.69 -4.04
CA VAL A 20 12.47 -4.39 -4.98
C VAL A 20 11.67 -4.81 -6.22
N TYR A 21 10.49 -5.38 -6.00
CA TYR A 21 9.60 -5.79 -7.09
C TYR A 21 9.26 -4.61 -8.00
N LEU A 22 8.87 -3.49 -7.40
CA LEU A 22 8.52 -2.29 -8.16
C LEU A 22 9.69 -1.73 -8.94
N ARG A 23 10.90 -1.82 -8.39
CA ARG A 23 12.11 -1.39 -9.06
C ARG A 23 12.40 -2.26 -10.27
N ILE A 24 12.25 -3.58 -10.13
CA ILE A 24 12.45 -4.52 -11.23
C ILE A 24 11.44 -4.26 -12.34
N GLN A 25 10.20 -3.94 -11.99
CA GLN A 25 9.15 -3.60 -12.95
C GLN A 25 9.30 -2.19 -13.52
N ASN A 26 10.29 -1.44 -13.06
CA ASN A 26 10.57 -0.10 -13.55
C ASN A 26 9.40 0.86 -13.34
N MET A 27 8.70 0.72 -12.23
CA MET A 27 7.55 1.56 -11.89
C MET A 27 8.01 2.87 -11.27
N HIS A 28 7.53 3.98 -11.82
CA HIS A 28 7.87 5.31 -11.33
C HIS A 28 6.65 6.10 -10.85
N ASP A 29 5.45 5.67 -11.21
CA ASP A 29 4.21 6.32 -10.85
C ASP A 29 3.72 5.85 -9.48
N ASP A 30 3.56 6.79 -8.54
CA ASP A 30 3.13 6.46 -7.18
C ASP A 30 1.76 5.78 -7.16
N ALA A 31 0.83 6.25 -7.97
CA ALA A 31 -0.51 5.65 -8.03
C ALA A 31 -0.43 4.18 -8.46
N THR A 32 0.38 3.88 -9.47
CA THR A 32 0.57 2.51 -9.94
C THR A 32 1.26 1.65 -8.88
N LYS A 33 2.27 2.21 -8.20
CA LYS A 33 2.95 1.51 -7.11
C LYS A 33 1.98 1.12 -6.01
N ILE A 34 1.15 2.06 -5.59
CA ILE A 34 0.16 1.83 -4.53
C ILE A 34 -0.87 0.79 -4.97
N GLN A 35 -1.31 0.87 -6.22
CA GLN A 35 -2.27 -0.09 -6.76
C GLN A 35 -1.70 -1.52 -6.76
N LEU A 36 -0.44 -1.67 -7.19
CA LEU A 36 0.22 -2.98 -7.17
C LEU A 36 0.43 -3.48 -5.75
N ALA A 37 0.75 -2.59 -4.82
CA ALA A 37 0.89 -2.94 -3.42
C ALA A 37 -0.44 -3.45 -2.85
N SER A 38 -1.55 -2.82 -3.21
CA SER A 38 -2.87 -3.22 -2.73
C SER A 38 -3.25 -4.62 -3.19
N LEU A 39 -2.81 -5.02 -4.38
CA LEU A 39 -3.07 -6.37 -4.89
C LEU A 39 -2.37 -7.45 -4.07
N ARG A 40 -1.35 -7.09 -3.31
CA ARG A 40 -0.62 -8.00 -2.43
C ARG A 40 -1.09 -7.95 -1.00
N MET A 41 -2.07 -7.13 -0.70
CA MET A 41 -2.68 -7.06 0.62
C MET A 41 -3.71 -8.15 0.78
N ASP A 42 -3.94 -8.55 2.02
CA ASP A 42 -4.78 -9.68 2.36
C ASP A 42 -5.42 -9.45 3.72
N GLY A 43 -6.57 -10.07 3.98
CA GLY A 43 -7.23 -10.00 5.27
C GLY A 43 -7.56 -8.59 5.71
N ALA A 44 -7.27 -8.28 6.96
CA ALA A 44 -7.61 -6.99 7.58
C ALA A 44 -6.93 -5.80 6.88
N ALA A 45 -5.73 -6.01 6.35
CA ALA A 45 -5.01 -4.95 5.64
C ALA A 45 -5.76 -4.54 4.36
N LEU A 46 -6.29 -5.51 3.63
CA LEU A 46 -7.06 -5.24 2.41
C LEU A 46 -8.35 -4.49 2.74
N VAL A 47 -9.05 -4.91 3.79
CA VAL A 47 -10.28 -4.24 4.24
C VAL A 47 -9.99 -2.79 4.61
N TRP A 48 -8.93 -2.56 5.38
CA TRP A 48 -8.49 -1.22 5.76
C TRP A 48 -8.20 -0.36 4.52
N TRP A 49 -7.46 -0.92 3.58
CA TRP A 49 -7.09 -0.20 2.36
C TRP A 49 -8.31 0.16 1.52
N GLU A 50 -9.25 -0.77 1.37
CA GLU A 50 -10.47 -0.50 0.64
C GLU A 50 -11.28 0.63 1.26
N ALA A 51 -11.40 0.63 2.58
CA ALA A 51 -12.11 1.69 3.30
C ALA A 51 -11.42 3.04 3.10
N LYS A 52 -10.08 3.06 3.17
CA LYS A 52 -9.30 4.28 3.00
C LYS A 52 -9.42 4.82 1.57
N THR A 53 -9.36 3.96 0.57
CA THR A 53 -9.48 4.41 -0.82
C THR A 53 -10.88 4.92 -1.12
N LYS A 54 -11.92 4.30 -0.57
CA LYS A 54 -13.29 4.80 -0.71
C LYS A 54 -13.43 6.20 -0.16
N GLU A 55 -12.85 6.45 1.01
CA GLU A 55 -12.87 7.76 1.63
C GLU A 55 -12.15 8.81 0.79
N GLU A 56 -10.99 8.46 0.24
CA GLU A 56 -10.22 9.36 -0.63
C GLU A 56 -11.00 9.69 -1.90
N ILE A 57 -11.60 8.69 -2.52
CA ILE A 57 -12.39 8.89 -3.74
C ILE A 57 -13.60 9.77 -3.45
N LYS A 58 -14.23 9.57 -2.30
CA LYS A 58 -15.38 10.37 -1.90
C LYS A 58 -15.01 11.84 -1.69
N LYS A 59 -13.85 12.11 -1.09
CA LYS A 59 -13.40 13.48 -0.79
C LYS A 59 -12.81 14.18 -2.01
N PHE A 60 -11.99 13.50 -2.78
CA PHE A 60 -11.17 14.11 -3.82
C PHE A 60 -11.45 13.59 -5.22
N GLY A 61 -12.33 12.62 -5.35
CA GLY A 61 -12.65 11.99 -6.63
C GLY A 61 -11.60 10.99 -7.11
N LYS A 62 -10.50 10.85 -6.41
CA LYS A 62 -9.41 9.91 -6.77
C LYS A 62 -8.54 9.67 -5.56
N VAL A 63 -7.70 8.64 -5.65
CA VAL A 63 -6.68 8.37 -4.63
C VAL A 63 -5.52 9.34 -4.85
N THR A 64 -5.23 10.17 -3.85
CA THR A 64 -4.21 11.23 -3.94
C THR A 64 -2.93 10.92 -3.16
N LEU A 65 -2.84 9.75 -2.55
CA LEU A 65 -1.67 9.39 -1.75
C LEU A 65 -0.43 9.21 -2.61
N THR A 66 0.69 9.72 -2.10
CA THR A 66 2.00 9.40 -2.65
C THR A 66 2.52 8.12 -2.01
N TRP A 67 3.57 7.54 -2.59
CA TRP A 67 4.17 6.32 -2.06
C TRP A 67 4.64 6.48 -0.60
N PRO A 68 5.39 7.54 -0.24
CA PRO A 68 5.77 7.74 1.16
C PRO A 68 4.57 7.89 2.11
N GLU A 69 3.52 8.58 1.68
CA GLU A 69 2.31 8.72 2.49
C GLU A 69 1.61 7.38 2.71
N PHE A 70 1.56 6.56 1.68
CA PHE A 70 1.03 5.21 1.78
C PHE A 70 1.79 4.37 2.80
N LEU A 71 3.13 4.43 2.75
CA LEU A 71 3.97 3.69 3.71
C LEU A 71 3.75 4.17 5.14
N LEU A 72 3.65 5.48 5.34
CA LEU A 72 3.36 6.03 6.66
C LEU A 72 2.00 5.58 7.18
N ALA A 73 1.00 5.55 6.33
CA ALA A 73 -0.34 5.12 6.72
C ALA A 73 -0.35 3.65 7.13
N ILE A 74 0.37 2.82 6.40
CA ILE A 74 0.38 1.38 6.65
C ILE A 74 1.16 1.02 7.93
N LYS A 75 2.14 1.85 8.29
CA LYS A 75 2.97 1.64 9.48
C LYS A 75 2.33 2.09 10.79
N LYS A 76 1.22 2.75 10.73
CA LYS A 76 0.52 3.20 11.94
C LYS A 76 -0.11 2.07 12.73
#